data_0f3e10079ecec727643e857d99ed8084
#
_entry.id   0f3e10079ecec727643e857d99ed8084
#
_cell.length_a   1.000
_cell.length_b   1.000
_cell.length_c   1.000
_cell.angle_alpha   90.00
_cell.angle_beta   90.00
_cell.angle_gamma   90.00
#
_symmetry.space_group_name_H-M   'P 1'
#
loop_
_entity.id
_entity.type
_entity.pdbx_description
1 polymer ?
#
loop_
_entity_poly.entity_id
_entity_poly.type
_entity_poly.pdbx_seq_one_letter_code
_entity_poly.pdbx_strand_id
1 'polypeptide(L)'
;MDGREKTLAIMQSGDFFGEMAIFDDLPRSATAEAIDSEVRLFALSKRDFERAISENPTIALAIMRDLTRRIRAVNQQVEDLAFKDVHGRVASTLLNLAQTEGQKANGQVTIRIRMTHQDLANMVGSSRETVTRALNRMQDEGVITISHQQITLLNPEALANWA
;
A
#
# COMPACT_ATOMS: atom_id res chain seq x y z
N MET A 1 -15.73 -4.40 18.66
CA MET A 1 -14.64 -3.92 17.78
C MET A 1 -14.77 -2.42 17.73
N ASP A 2 -13.69 -1.67 17.84
CA ASP A 2 -13.69 -0.20 17.99
C ASP A 2 -13.79 0.58 16.67
N GLY A 3 -14.12 -0.09 15.58
CA GLY A 3 -14.29 0.50 14.24
C GLY A 3 -13.01 0.98 13.56
N ARG A 4 -11.83 0.63 14.11
CA ARG A 4 -10.56 0.97 13.46
C ARG A 4 -10.31 0.05 12.28
N GLU A 5 -9.85 0.64 11.20
CA GLU A 5 -9.46 -0.05 9.97
C GLU A 5 -7.95 -0.03 9.80
N LYS A 6 -7.41 -1.07 9.19
CA LYS A 6 -6.01 -1.17 8.80
C LYS A 6 -5.94 -1.55 7.32
N THR A 7 -5.44 -0.66 6.51
CA THR A 7 -5.14 -0.96 5.11
C THR A 7 -3.88 -1.83 5.05
N LEU A 8 -4.04 -3.04 4.52
CA LEU A 8 -2.95 -4.02 4.42
C LEU A 8 -2.13 -3.82 3.14
N ALA A 9 -2.80 -3.57 2.02
CA ALA A 9 -2.18 -3.35 0.72
C ALA A 9 -3.10 -2.54 -0.19
N ILE A 10 -2.51 -1.85 -1.17
CA ILE A 10 -3.20 -1.28 -2.32
C ILE A 10 -2.87 -2.16 -3.52
N MET A 11 -3.91 -2.65 -4.19
CA MET A 11 -3.79 -3.54 -5.36
C MET A 11 -3.92 -2.74 -6.65
N GLN A 12 -3.16 -3.14 -7.65
CA GLN A 12 -3.10 -2.48 -8.96
C GLN A 12 -3.52 -3.41 -10.09
N SER A 13 -3.59 -2.85 -11.29
CA SER A 13 -3.80 -3.66 -12.49
C SER A 13 -2.68 -4.70 -12.64
N GLY A 14 -3.08 -5.95 -12.78
CA GLY A 14 -2.17 -7.09 -12.85
C GLY A 14 -1.90 -7.80 -11.52
N ASP A 15 -2.30 -7.21 -10.39
CA ASP A 15 -2.23 -7.88 -9.10
C ASP A 15 -3.36 -8.90 -8.93
N PHE A 16 -3.16 -9.85 -8.02
CA PHE A 16 -4.17 -10.81 -7.62
C PHE A 16 -4.37 -10.79 -6.10
N PHE A 17 -5.57 -11.14 -5.65
CA PHE A 17 -5.91 -11.23 -4.23
C PHE A 17 -6.96 -12.30 -3.97
N GLY A 18 -7.11 -12.69 -2.69
CA GLY A 18 -8.04 -13.72 -2.27
C GLY A 18 -7.51 -15.14 -2.46
N GLU A 19 -6.24 -15.30 -2.80
CA GLU A 19 -5.54 -16.56 -2.99
C GLU A 19 -5.45 -17.38 -1.71
N MET A 20 -5.37 -16.73 -0.55
CA MET A 20 -5.22 -17.42 0.74
C MET A 20 -6.34 -18.44 0.96
N ALA A 21 -7.59 -18.02 0.74
CA ALA A 21 -8.74 -18.91 0.87
C ALA A 21 -8.78 -20.07 -0.17
N ILE A 22 -7.97 -20.01 -1.23
CA ILE A 22 -7.78 -21.11 -2.17
C ILE A 22 -6.79 -22.14 -1.61
N PHE A 23 -5.72 -21.65 -0.95
CA PHE A 23 -4.63 -22.49 -0.45
C PHE A 23 -4.93 -23.15 0.90
N ASP A 24 -5.58 -22.42 1.82
CA ASP A 24 -5.79 -22.86 3.21
C ASP A 24 -7.24 -23.25 3.55
N ASP A 25 -8.17 -23.09 2.57
CA ASP A 25 -9.61 -23.35 2.74
C ASP A 25 -10.25 -22.58 3.92
N LEU A 26 -9.62 -21.47 4.36
CA LEU A 26 -10.14 -20.60 5.40
C LEU A 26 -11.00 -19.46 4.80
N PRO A 27 -11.84 -18.79 5.60
CA PRO A 27 -12.55 -17.59 5.18
C PRO A 27 -11.62 -16.48 4.67
N ARG A 28 -12.16 -15.54 3.89
CA ARG A 28 -11.40 -14.37 3.43
C ARG A 28 -10.80 -13.62 4.61
N SER A 29 -9.50 -13.33 4.55
CA SER A 29 -8.73 -12.70 5.63
C SER A 29 -8.93 -11.19 5.72
N ALA A 30 -9.41 -10.55 4.64
CA ALA A 30 -9.60 -9.11 4.56
C ALA A 30 -10.76 -8.76 3.62
N THR A 31 -11.28 -7.54 3.76
CA THR A 31 -12.21 -6.91 2.83
C THR A 31 -11.41 -6.25 1.71
N ALA A 32 -11.92 -6.30 0.48
CA ALA A 32 -11.41 -5.51 -0.64
C ALA A 32 -12.41 -4.40 -0.96
N GLU A 33 -11.91 -3.19 -1.12
CA GLU A 33 -12.70 -2.01 -1.46
C GLU A 33 -12.11 -1.32 -2.69
N ALA A 34 -12.98 -0.87 -3.61
CA ALA A 34 -12.56 -0.13 -4.77
C ALA A 34 -12.24 1.32 -4.38
N ILE A 35 -11.04 1.81 -4.69
CA ILE A 35 -10.63 3.21 -4.48
C ILE A 35 -11.08 4.07 -5.66
N ASP A 36 -10.99 3.52 -6.88
CA ASP A 36 -11.42 4.20 -8.10
C ASP A 36 -12.93 4.03 -8.36
N SER A 37 -13.50 4.92 -9.16
CA SER A 37 -14.92 4.91 -9.53
C SER A 37 -15.33 3.68 -10.36
N GLU A 38 -14.39 3.06 -11.07
CA GLU A 38 -14.60 1.84 -11.86
C GLU A 38 -13.40 0.91 -11.68
N VAL A 39 -13.66 -0.29 -11.15
CA VAL A 39 -12.67 -1.36 -11.01
C VAL A 39 -13.19 -2.62 -11.71
N ARG A 40 -12.38 -3.21 -12.59
CA ARG A 40 -12.70 -4.46 -13.29
C ARG A 40 -11.86 -5.58 -12.74
N LEU A 41 -12.52 -6.66 -12.33
CA LEU A 41 -11.88 -7.84 -11.76
C LEU A 41 -12.20 -9.07 -12.61
N PHE A 42 -11.19 -9.90 -12.84
CA PHE A 42 -11.38 -11.26 -13.33
C PHE A 42 -11.45 -12.21 -12.15
N ALA A 43 -12.56 -12.94 -12.01
CA ALA A 43 -12.71 -13.96 -10.99
C ALA A 43 -12.27 -15.32 -11.53
N LEU A 44 -11.47 -16.03 -10.76
CA LEU A 44 -11.02 -17.39 -11.06
C LEU A 44 -11.51 -18.33 -9.97
N SER A 45 -12.15 -19.45 -10.36
CA SER A 45 -12.56 -20.47 -9.39
C SER A 45 -11.35 -21.27 -8.89
N LYS A 46 -11.44 -21.89 -7.69
CA LYS A 46 -10.39 -22.79 -7.17
C LYS A 46 -10.03 -23.86 -8.20
N ARG A 47 -11.03 -24.50 -8.80
CA ARG A 47 -10.83 -25.55 -9.82
C ARG A 47 -10.05 -25.04 -11.05
N ASP A 48 -10.41 -23.86 -11.56
CA ASP A 48 -9.74 -23.31 -12.74
C ASP A 48 -8.33 -22.84 -12.41
N PHE A 49 -8.11 -22.32 -11.18
CA PHE A 49 -6.79 -21.97 -10.65
C PHE A 49 -5.87 -23.21 -10.56
N GLU A 50 -6.35 -24.31 -9.97
CA GLU A 50 -5.63 -25.57 -9.86
C GLU A 50 -5.29 -26.14 -11.24
N ARG A 51 -6.26 -26.10 -12.18
CA ARG A 51 -6.01 -26.49 -13.57
C ARG A 51 -4.92 -25.64 -14.23
N ALA A 52 -5.01 -24.33 -14.11
CA ALA A 52 -4.01 -23.42 -14.70
C ALA A 52 -2.59 -23.70 -14.19
N ILE A 53 -2.44 -23.97 -12.88
CA ILE A 53 -1.13 -24.34 -12.31
C ILE A 53 -0.65 -25.71 -12.83
N SER A 54 -1.56 -26.70 -12.95
CA SER A 54 -1.20 -28.02 -13.48
C SER A 54 -0.76 -27.98 -14.92
N GLU A 55 -1.42 -27.17 -15.75
CA GLU A 55 -1.07 -26.99 -17.16
C GLU A 55 0.19 -26.13 -17.35
N ASN A 56 0.43 -25.17 -16.47
CA ASN A 56 1.59 -24.30 -16.53
C ASN A 56 2.19 -24.05 -15.13
N PRO A 57 3.13 -24.87 -14.66
CA PRO A 57 3.77 -24.73 -13.36
C PRO A 57 4.51 -23.40 -13.13
N THR A 58 4.85 -22.66 -14.21
CA THR A 58 5.50 -21.36 -14.08
C THR A 58 4.58 -20.32 -13.40
N ILE A 59 3.27 -20.50 -13.46
CA ILE A 59 2.28 -19.71 -12.74
C ILE A 59 2.50 -19.82 -11.24
N ALA A 60 2.71 -21.03 -10.73
CA ALA A 60 2.99 -21.25 -9.31
C ALA A 60 4.26 -20.51 -8.86
N LEU A 61 5.32 -20.53 -9.67
CA LEU A 61 6.55 -19.80 -9.38
C LEU A 61 6.33 -18.28 -9.36
N ALA A 62 5.52 -17.76 -10.27
CA ALA A 62 5.17 -16.34 -10.29
C ALA A 62 4.39 -15.93 -9.03
N ILE A 63 3.41 -16.74 -8.64
CA ILE A 63 2.63 -16.53 -7.41
C ILE A 63 3.54 -16.57 -6.17
N MET A 64 4.42 -17.56 -6.06
CA MET A 64 5.36 -17.67 -4.93
C MET A 64 6.29 -16.44 -4.84
N ARG A 65 6.76 -15.93 -5.97
CA ARG A 65 7.56 -14.69 -5.98
C ARG A 65 6.77 -13.49 -5.49
N ASP A 66 5.52 -13.38 -5.90
CA ASP A 66 4.65 -12.28 -5.46
C ASP A 66 4.35 -12.38 -3.96
N LEU A 67 3.96 -13.55 -3.47
CA LEU A 67 3.73 -13.79 -2.05
C LEU A 67 5.00 -13.50 -1.21
N THR A 68 6.18 -13.86 -1.72
CA THR A 68 7.46 -13.55 -1.06
C THR A 68 7.67 -12.03 -0.95
N ARG A 69 7.34 -11.27 -2.00
CA ARG A 69 7.40 -9.79 -1.95
C ARG A 69 6.43 -9.23 -0.92
N ARG A 70 5.19 -9.75 -0.86
CA ARG A 70 4.18 -9.35 0.13
C ARG A 70 4.63 -9.64 1.56
N ILE A 71 5.21 -10.80 1.81
CA ILE A 71 5.78 -11.16 3.13
C ILE A 71 6.88 -10.17 3.53
N ARG A 72 7.80 -9.81 2.62
CA ARG A 72 8.84 -8.81 2.88
C ARG A 72 8.25 -7.44 3.21
N ALA A 73 7.21 -7.02 2.49
CA ALA A 73 6.52 -5.75 2.75
C ALA A 73 5.85 -5.74 4.12
N VAL A 74 5.20 -6.85 4.51
CA VAL A 74 4.59 -7.00 5.85
C VAL A 74 5.66 -6.97 6.93
N ASN A 75 6.78 -7.68 6.77
CA ASN A 75 7.89 -7.66 7.73
C ASN A 75 8.42 -6.23 7.92
N GLN A 76 8.58 -5.46 6.83
CA GLN A 76 8.99 -4.05 6.92
C GLN A 76 7.97 -3.20 7.69
N GLN A 77 6.66 -3.42 7.44
CA GLN A 77 5.62 -2.71 8.20
C GLN A 77 5.66 -3.05 9.70
N VAL A 78 5.95 -4.30 10.05
CA VAL A 78 6.12 -4.71 11.46
C VAL A 78 7.33 -4.03 12.09
N GLU A 79 8.45 -3.99 11.38
CA GLU A 79 9.66 -3.29 11.81
C GLU A 79 9.39 -1.79 12.01
N ASP A 80 8.74 -1.16 11.04
CA ASP A 80 8.37 0.25 11.10
C ASP A 80 7.45 0.55 12.30
N LEU A 81 6.50 -0.35 12.61
CA LEU A 81 5.64 -0.23 13.78
C LEU A 81 6.40 -0.36 15.11
N ALA A 82 7.45 -1.17 15.13
CA ALA A 82 8.25 -1.42 16.33
C ALA A 82 9.25 -0.29 16.63
N PHE A 83 9.83 0.31 15.59
CA PHE A 83 11.00 1.18 15.75
C PHE A 83 10.80 2.64 15.29
N LYS A 84 9.76 2.92 14.48
CA LYS A 84 9.51 4.27 13.99
C LYS A 84 8.35 4.95 14.71
N ASP A 85 8.48 6.24 14.96
CA ASP A 85 7.35 7.06 15.37
C ASP A 85 6.35 7.26 14.20
N VAL A 86 5.25 7.96 14.46
CA VAL A 86 4.22 8.17 13.42
C VAL A 86 4.76 8.98 12.25
N HIS A 87 5.66 9.93 12.48
CA HIS A 87 6.24 10.75 11.41
C HIS A 87 7.10 9.88 10.49
N GLY A 88 7.96 9.03 11.05
CA GLY A 88 8.78 8.10 10.30
C GLY A 88 7.93 7.10 9.49
N ARG A 89 6.84 6.57 10.10
CA ARG A 89 5.94 5.67 9.37
C ARG A 89 5.21 6.36 8.21
N VAL A 90 4.77 7.61 8.39
CA VAL A 90 4.17 8.40 7.30
C VAL A 90 5.19 8.62 6.20
N ALA A 91 6.42 9.04 6.52
CA ALA A 91 7.48 9.25 5.54
C ALA A 91 7.80 7.96 4.76
N SER A 92 7.99 6.83 5.46
CA SER A 92 8.23 5.52 4.83
C SER A 92 7.09 5.10 3.90
N THR A 93 5.84 5.30 4.33
CA THR A 93 4.65 4.99 3.52
C THR A 93 4.61 5.85 2.25
N LEU A 94 4.86 7.15 2.36
CA LEU A 94 4.89 8.06 1.21
C LEU A 94 6.02 7.71 0.23
N LEU A 95 7.20 7.36 0.73
CA LEU A 95 8.33 6.92 -0.11
C LEU A 95 8.01 5.61 -0.85
N ASN A 96 7.38 4.65 -0.17
CA ASN A 96 6.97 3.40 -0.79
C ASN A 96 5.92 3.65 -1.89
N LEU A 97 4.88 4.44 -1.60
CA LEU A 97 3.88 4.84 -2.59
C LEU A 97 4.49 5.61 -3.77
N ALA A 98 5.50 6.44 -3.53
CA ALA A 98 6.21 7.13 -4.58
C ALA A 98 7.01 6.19 -5.48
N GLN A 99 7.48 5.06 -4.97
CA GLN A 99 8.16 4.03 -5.76
C GLN A 99 7.20 3.22 -6.62
N THR A 100 6.02 2.88 -6.09
CA THR A 100 5.04 2.03 -6.77
C THR A 100 4.06 2.83 -7.64
N GLU A 101 3.61 3.99 -7.17
CA GLU A 101 2.55 4.83 -7.73
C GLU A 101 3.05 6.21 -8.18
N GLY A 102 4.35 6.44 -8.17
CA GLY A 102 4.91 7.77 -8.41
C GLY A 102 5.07 8.10 -9.88
N GLN A 103 4.67 9.30 -10.25
CA GLN A 103 5.02 9.92 -11.52
C GLN A 103 6.12 10.94 -11.28
N LYS A 104 7.30 10.70 -11.86
CA LYS A 104 8.45 11.59 -11.73
C LYS A 104 8.39 12.72 -12.75
N ALA A 105 8.57 13.96 -12.28
CA ALA A 105 8.73 15.14 -13.12
C ALA A 105 9.59 16.19 -12.39
N ASN A 106 10.58 16.76 -13.08
CA ASN A 106 11.42 17.86 -12.56
C ASN A 106 12.04 17.59 -11.17
N GLY A 107 12.48 16.37 -10.91
CA GLY A 107 13.05 15.98 -9.62
C GLY A 107 12.03 15.73 -8.49
N GLN A 108 10.75 15.95 -8.75
CA GLN A 108 9.65 15.69 -7.84
C GLN A 108 8.94 14.39 -8.19
N VAL A 109 8.20 13.82 -7.23
CA VAL A 109 7.42 12.60 -7.44
C VAL A 109 5.99 12.82 -6.96
N THR A 110 5.04 12.81 -7.89
CA THR A 110 3.62 12.90 -7.57
C THR A 110 3.02 11.49 -7.45
N ILE A 111 2.43 11.18 -6.31
CA ILE A 111 1.72 9.92 -6.08
C ILE A 111 0.39 9.98 -6.83
N ARG A 112 0.13 9.01 -7.73
CA ARG A 112 -1.06 9.04 -8.59
C ARG A 112 -2.36 8.82 -7.83
N ILE A 113 -2.31 8.02 -6.77
CA ILE A 113 -3.47 7.70 -5.96
C ILE A 113 -3.85 8.92 -5.11
N ARG A 114 -5.12 9.28 -5.13
CA ARG A 114 -5.66 10.29 -4.22
C ARG A 114 -5.98 9.63 -2.89
N MET A 115 -5.50 10.21 -1.80
CA MET A 115 -5.66 9.65 -0.47
C MET A 115 -6.11 10.72 0.51
N THR A 116 -7.07 10.39 1.33
CA THR A 116 -7.43 11.21 2.49
C THR A 116 -6.41 11.00 3.61
N HIS A 117 -6.41 11.91 4.58
CA HIS A 117 -5.60 11.72 5.81
C HIS A 117 -6.06 10.48 6.60
N GLN A 118 -7.33 10.07 6.45
CA GLN A 118 -7.84 8.85 7.06
C GLN A 118 -7.25 7.60 6.39
N ASP A 119 -7.15 7.57 5.06
CA ASP A 119 -6.56 6.44 4.34
C ASP A 119 -5.10 6.24 4.75
N LEU A 120 -4.33 7.33 4.84
CA LEU A 120 -2.96 7.27 5.35
C LEU A 120 -2.92 6.83 6.82
N ALA A 121 -3.84 7.29 7.66
CA ALA A 121 -3.93 6.86 9.05
C ALA A 121 -4.18 5.35 9.15
N ASN A 122 -5.08 4.82 8.33
CA ASN A 122 -5.36 3.39 8.22
C ASN A 122 -4.12 2.61 7.72
N MET A 123 -3.30 3.21 6.83
CA MET A 123 -2.06 2.58 6.33
C MET A 123 -0.94 2.57 7.37
N VAL A 124 -0.76 3.65 8.14
CA VAL A 124 0.34 3.75 9.13
C VAL A 124 -0.03 3.24 10.51
N GLY A 125 -1.30 2.86 10.75
CA GLY A 125 -1.78 2.39 12.04
C GLY A 125 -1.76 3.50 13.10
N SER A 126 -2.35 4.67 12.78
CA SER A 126 -2.42 5.83 13.68
C SER A 126 -3.77 6.54 13.57
N SER A 127 -3.97 7.62 14.34
CA SER A 127 -5.16 8.45 14.21
C SER A 127 -5.02 9.45 13.08
N ARG A 128 -6.15 9.84 12.46
CA ARG A 128 -6.22 10.87 11.42
C ARG A 128 -5.58 12.18 11.89
N GLU A 129 -5.82 12.58 13.14
CA GLU A 129 -5.31 13.83 13.71
C GLU A 129 -3.78 13.81 13.79
N THR A 130 -3.19 12.66 14.19
CA THR A 130 -1.74 12.52 14.29
C THR A 130 -1.09 12.52 12.92
N VAL A 131 -1.68 11.84 11.94
CA VAL A 131 -1.22 11.87 10.55
C VAL A 131 -1.34 13.26 9.95
N THR A 132 -2.44 13.97 10.22
CA THR A 132 -2.61 15.37 9.76
C THR A 132 -1.49 16.27 10.30
N ARG A 133 -1.12 16.14 11.57
CA ARG A 133 0.00 16.91 12.15
C ARG A 133 1.34 16.56 11.48
N ALA A 134 1.59 15.28 11.23
CA ALA A 134 2.81 14.85 10.54
C ALA A 134 2.89 15.43 9.11
N LEU A 135 1.80 15.35 8.35
CA LEU A 135 1.74 15.88 6.98
C LEU A 135 1.91 17.41 6.95
N ASN A 136 1.26 18.15 7.85
CA ASN A 136 1.41 19.60 7.93
C ASN A 136 2.88 19.98 8.20
N ARG A 137 3.52 19.30 9.14
CA ARG A 137 4.94 19.54 9.43
C ARG A 137 5.83 19.28 8.21
N MET A 138 5.60 18.20 7.47
CA MET A 138 6.33 17.89 6.23
C MET A 138 6.08 18.94 5.14
N GLN A 139 4.88 19.55 5.08
CA GLN A 139 4.58 20.66 4.18
C GLN A 139 5.28 21.95 4.63
N ASP A 140 5.28 22.28 5.92
CA ASP A 140 5.94 23.46 6.48
C ASP A 140 7.45 23.40 6.25
N GLU A 141 8.06 22.21 6.29
CA GLU A 141 9.48 22.00 5.96
C GLU A 141 9.74 21.88 4.44
N GLY A 142 8.70 21.99 3.60
CA GLY A 142 8.82 22.01 2.14
C GLY A 142 9.27 20.68 1.52
N VAL A 143 9.11 19.56 2.23
CA VAL A 143 9.47 18.22 1.69
C VAL A 143 8.36 17.59 0.87
N ILE A 144 7.09 17.95 1.15
CA ILE A 144 5.92 17.52 0.37
C ILE A 144 5.00 18.71 0.07
N THR A 145 4.07 18.53 -0.86
CA THR A 145 2.88 19.38 -1.01
C THR A 145 1.65 18.51 -1.22
N ILE A 146 0.50 19.00 -0.77
CA ILE A 146 -0.78 18.29 -0.89
C ILE A 146 -1.79 19.20 -1.59
N SER A 147 -2.36 18.73 -2.69
CA SER A 147 -3.40 19.43 -3.44
C SER A 147 -4.47 18.46 -3.89
N HIS A 148 -5.74 18.72 -3.56
CA HIS A 148 -6.89 17.88 -3.95
C HIS A 148 -6.68 16.39 -3.61
N GLN A 149 -6.20 16.10 -2.39
CA GLN A 149 -5.87 14.74 -1.90
C GLN A 149 -4.73 14.04 -2.66
N GLN A 150 -4.03 14.75 -3.51
CA GLN A 150 -2.84 14.26 -4.20
C GLN A 150 -1.59 14.78 -3.52
N ILE A 151 -0.65 13.89 -3.24
CA ILE A 151 0.60 14.19 -2.54
C ILE A 151 1.73 14.20 -3.57
N THR A 152 2.53 15.27 -3.54
CA THR A 152 3.76 15.39 -4.31
C THR A 152 4.95 15.50 -3.37
N LEU A 153 5.93 14.62 -3.53
CA LEU A 153 7.21 14.69 -2.85
C LEU A 153 8.07 15.73 -3.59
N LEU A 154 8.30 16.86 -2.94
CA LEU A 154 9.13 17.94 -3.49
C LEU A 154 10.62 17.60 -3.36
N ASN A 155 10.99 16.94 -2.27
CA ASN A 155 12.35 16.48 -2.01
C ASN A 155 12.31 15.06 -1.39
N PRO A 156 12.33 14.00 -2.22
CA PRO A 156 12.30 12.61 -1.74
C PRO A 156 13.50 12.25 -0.83
N GLU A 157 14.67 12.83 -1.09
CA GLU A 157 15.87 12.57 -0.28
C GLU A 157 15.75 13.19 1.12
N ALA A 158 15.24 14.42 1.22
CA ALA A 158 14.94 15.02 2.51
C ALA A 158 13.87 14.26 3.28
N LEU A 159 12.82 13.75 2.59
CA LEU A 159 11.80 12.92 3.20
C LEU A 159 12.36 11.58 3.73
N ALA A 160 13.40 11.02 3.10
CA ALA A 160 14.05 9.80 3.57
C ALA A 160 14.73 9.97 4.95
N ASN A 161 15.11 11.19 5.33
CA ASN A 161 15.67 11.46 6.66
C ASN A 161 14.61 11.42 7.78
N TRP A 162 13.34 11.38 7.44
CA TRP A 162 12.23 11.24 8.38
C TRP A 162 11.85 9.76 8.59
N ALA A 163 12.27 8.87 7.69
CA ALA A 163 11.79 7.49 7.57
C ALA A 163 12.50 6.47 8.50
#